data_b34633f4b69e03ed30b49bcdd30515f0
#
_entry.id   b34633f4b69e03ed30b49bcdd30515f0
#
_cell.length_a   1.000
_cell.length_b   1.000
_cell.length_c   1.000
_cell.angle_alpha   90.00
_cell.angle_beta   90.00
_cell.angle_gamma   90.00
#
_symmetry.space_group_name_H-M   'P 1'
#
loop_
_entity.id
_entity.type
_entity.pdbx_description
1 polymer ?
#
loop_
_entity_poly.entity_id
_entity_poly.type
_entity_poly.pdbx_seq_one_letter_code
_entity_poly.pdbx_strand_id
1 'polypeptide(L)'
;MNAVFECIAKWETAYALSYGSPILRSVILRETGLNLYQYRKQIKELKENGLIKYVRYIERVYCEGYLEDCYFEQGWLPTNKGRQTELYKKIAEAEEKRMEKYWEELGVK
;
A
#
# COMPACT_ATOMS: atom_id res chain seq x y z
N MET A 1 -3.84 12.99 -12.25
CA MET A 1 -3.14 12.08 -11.32
C MET A 1 -4.16 11.36 -10.47
N ASN A 2 -4.04 10.05 -10.33
CA ASN A 2 -5.02 9.24 -9.60
C ASN A 2 -4.66 9.25 -8.09
N ALA A 3 -5.52 9.85 -7.27
CA ALA A 3 -5.28 10.00 -5.84
C ALA A 3 -5.27 8.65 -5.10
N VAL A 4 -6.05 7.69 -5.55
CA VAL A 4 -6.08 6.34 -4.97
C VAL A 4 -4.75 5.63 -5.21
N PHE A 5 -4.22 5.68 -6.42
CA PHE A 5 -2.94 5.06 -6.74
C PHE A 5 -1.79 5.70 -5.95
N GLU A 6 -1.80 7.01 -5.83
CA GLU A 6 -0.81 7.72 -5.03
C GLU A 6 -0.86 7.26 -3.56
N CYS A 7 -2.06 7.12 -3.00
CA CYS A 7 -2.25 6.63 -1.64
C CYS A 7 -1.72 5.21 -1.46
N ILE A 8 -2.03 4.31 -2.41
CA ILE A 8 -1.56 2.92 -2.37
C ILE A 8 -0.03 2.85 -2.44
N ALA A 9 0.56 3.63 -3.34
CA ALA A 9 2.02 3.68 -3.51
C ALA A 9 2.71 4.24 -2.26
N LYS A 10 2.20 5.30 -1.68
CA LYS A 10 2.74 5.88 -0.43
C LYS A 10 2.66 4.89 0.72
N TRP A 11 1.55 4.18 0.84
CA TRP A 11 1.37 3.18 1.89
C TRP A 11 2.44 2.09 1.79
N GLU A 12 2.66 1.57 0.59
CA GLU A 12 3.65 0.51 0.38
C GLU A 12 5.09 0.99 0.59
N THR A 13 5.42 2.19 0.15
CA THR A 13 6.80 2.71 0.19
C THR A 13 7.17 3.41 1.48
N ALA A 14 6.19 3.98 2.21
CA ALA A 14 6.43 4.71 3.46
C ALA A 14 6.90 3.80 4.60
N TYR A 15 6.55 2.54 4.55
CA TYR A 15 6.88 1.58 5.58
C TYR A 15 7.65 0.42 4.95
N ALA A 16 8.97 0.45 5.05
CA ALA A 16 9.82 -0.60 4.49
C ALA A 16 9.46 -2.00 5.02
N LEU A 17 8.95 -2.07 6.26
CA LEU A 17 8.48 -3.31 6.87
C LEU A 17 7.08 -3.70 6.41
N SER A 18 6.38 -2.80 5.74
CA SER A 18 5.02 -3.02 5.22
C SER A 18 5.00 -3.33 3.74
N TYR A 19 6.16 -3.51 3.12
CA TYR A 19 6.22 -3.86 1.70
C TYR A 19 5.40 -5.11 1.43
N GLY A 20 4.43 -5.00 0.51
CA GLY A 20 3.50 -6.07 0.24
C GLY A 20 2.28 -6.12 1.14
N SER A 21 2.18 -5.23 2.14
CA SER A 21 0.97 -5.14 2.98
C SER A 21 -0.14 -4.42 2.23
N PRO A 22 -1.34 -5.03 2.14
CA PRO A 22 -2.46 -4.41 1.45
C PRO A 22 -3.06 -3.25 2.24
N ILE A 23 -3.60 -2.25 1.53
CA ILE A 23 -4.26 -1.11 2.14
C ILE A 23 -5.78 -1.26 2.04
N LEU A 24 -6.47 -1.02 3.15
CA LEU A 24 -7.92 -1.12 3.23
C LEU A 24 -8.61 0.09 2.59
N ARG A 25 -9.82 -0.15 2.07
CA ARG A 25 -10.67 0.91 1.52
C ARG A 25 -10.87 2.06 2.50
N SER A 26 -11.14 1.75 3.76
CA SER A 26 -11.38 2.77 4.79
C SER A 26 -10.17 3.70 4.96
N VAL A 27 -8.97 3.15 4.89
CA VAL A 27 -7.74 3.94 4.98
C VAL A 27 -7.57 4.83 3.75
N ILE A 28 -7.82 4.29 2.55
CA ILE A 28 -7.75 5.07 1.31
C ILE A 28 -8.73 6.24 1.35
N LEU A 29 -9.98 5.99 1.76
CA LEU A 29 -10.99 7.04 1.86
C LEU A 29 -10.61 8.14 2.86
N ARG A 30 -10.05 7.74 4.01
CA ARG A 30 -9.60 8.68 5.02
C ARG A 30 -8.44 9.55 4.51
N GLU A 31 -7.44 8.92 3.88
CA GLU A 31 -6.24 9.62 3.42
C GLU A 31 -6.50 10.52 2.20
N THR A 32 -7.39 10.10 1.31
CA THR A 32 -7.67 10.85 0.07
C THR A 32 -8.79 11.87 0.20
N GLY A 33 -9.71 11.68 1.15
CA GLY A 33 -10.90 12.51 1.28
C GLY A 33 -11.93 12.32 0.17
N LEU A 34 -11.78 11.29 -0.66
CA LEU A 34 -12.69 11.00 -1.76
C LEU A 34 -14.02 10.44 -1.24
N ASN A 35 -15.10 10.71 -1.95
CA ASN A 35 -16.38 10.02 -1.72
C ASN A 35 -16.35 8.65 -2.38
N LEU A 36 -17.35 7.80 -2.08
CA LEU A 36 -17.42 6.43 -2.61
C LEU A 36 -17.49 6.39 -4.14
N TYR A 37 -18.19 7.34 -4.75
CA TYR A 37 -18.28 7.40 -6.21
C TYR A 37 -16.92 7.64 -6.85
N GLN A 38 -16.20 8.63 -6.36
CA GLN A 38 -14.87 8.97 -6.86
C GLN A 38 -13.89 7.82 -6.63
N TYR A 39 -13.94 7.21 -5.45
CA TYR A 39 -13.12 6.06 -5.11
C TYR A 39 -13.35 4.91 -6.08
N ARG A 40 -14.61 4.51 -6.29
CA ARG A 40 -14.96 3.40 -7.18
C ARG A 40 -14.52 3.66 -8.63
N LYS A 41 -14.67 4.90 -9.08
CA LYS A 41 -14.25 5.31 -10.42
C LYS A 41 -12.74 5.15 -10.60
N GLN A 42 -11.97 5.62 -9.63
CA GLN A 42 -10.50 5.54 -9.67
C GLN A 42 -10.02 4.09 -9.55
N ILE A 43 -10.62 3.29 -8.67
CA ILE A 43 -10.29 1.86 -8.53
C ILE A 43 -10.54 1.13 -9.84
N LYS A 44 -11.69 1.35 -10.47
CA LYS A 44 -12.04 0.73 -11.75
C LYS A 44 -11.00 1.05 -12.83
N GLU A 45 -10.62 2.31 -12.95
CA GLU A 45 -9.61 2.77 -13.89
C GLU A 45 -8.26 2.08 -13.64
N LEU A 46 -7.81 2.02 -12.40
CA LEU A 46 -6.56 1.38 -12.03
C LEU A 46 -6.58 -0.12 -12.31
N LYS A 47 -7.68 -0.81 -12.01
CA LYS A 47 -7.83 -2.23 -12.29
C LYS A 47 -7.81 -2.52 -13.80
N GLU A 48 -8.53 -1.72 -14.58
CA GLU A 48 -8.58 -1.87 -16.04
C GLU A 48 -7.20 -1.68 -16.67
N ASN A 49 -6.37 -0.83 -16.10
CA ASN A 49 -4.99 -0.61 -16.55
C ASN A 49 -3.98 -1.60 -15.94
N GLY A 50 -4.44 -2.51 -15.09
CA GLY A 50 -3.60 -3.54 -14.48
C GLY A 50 -2.58 -3.01 -13.48
N LEU A 51 -2.86 -1.86 -12.85
CA LEU A 51 -1.92 -1.19 -11.95
C LEU A 51 -2.09 -1.59 -10.49
N ILE A 52 -3.26 -2.11 -10.11
CA ILE A 52 -3.54 -2.55 -8.75
C ILE A 52 -4.24 -3.91 -8.77
N LYS A 53 -4.15 -4.61 -7.65
CA LYS A 53 -4.86 -5.87 -7.42
C LYS A 53 -5.39 -5.91 -6.00
N TYR A 54 -6.52 -6.58 -5.81
CA TYR A 54 -7.07 -6.85 -4.49
C TYR A 54 -6.54 -8.19 -4.00
N VAL A 55 -6.02 -8.22 -2.79
CA VAL A 55 -5.47 -9.43 -2.18
C VAL A 55 -6.11 -9.71 -0.83
N ARG A 56 -6.07 -10.98 -0.47
CA ARG A 56 -6.60 -11.47 0.79
C ARG A 56 -5.68 -12.57 1.27
N TYR A 57 -5.04 -12.33 2.42
CA TYR A 57 -4.12 -13.29 3.01
C TYR A 57 -4.67 -13.80 4.33
N ILE A 58 -4.53 -15.09 4.55
CA ILE A 58 -4.84 -15.73 5.82
C ILE A 58 -3.59 -16.49 6.23
N GLU A 59 -3.02 -16.13 7.36
CA GLU A 59 -1.89 -16.83 7.94
C GLU A 59 -2.35 -17.50 9.23
N ARG A 60 -2.13 -18.81 9.31
CA ARG A 60 -2.45 -19.59 10.51
C ARG A 60 -1.15 -20.01 11.19
N VAL A 61 -1.07 -19.70 12.49
CA VAL A 61 0.09 -20.04 13.30
C VAL A 61 -0.28 -21.23 14.17
N TYR A 62 0.47 -22.32 14.07
CA TYR A 62 0.26 -23.55 14.83
C TYR A 62 1.38 -23.73 15.85
N CYS A 63 1.00 -24.17 17.06
CA CYS A 63 1.93 -24.55 18.10
C CYS A 63 1.56 -25.97 18.57
N GLU A 64 2.52 -26.89 18.47
CA GLU A 64 2.33 -28.31 18.86
C GLU A 64 1.12 -28.98 18.18
N GLY A 65 0.83 -28.59 16.93
CA GLY A 65 -0.30 -29.12 16.17
C GLY A 65 -1.63 -28.46 16.43
N TYR A 66 -1.69 -27.50 17.35
CA TYR A 66 -2.90 -26.74 17.63
C TYR A 66 -2.83 -25.32 17.00
N LEU A 67 -3.96 -24.85 16.52
CA LEU A 67 -4.06 -23.48 15.99
C LEU A 67 -3.92 -22.49 17.14
N GLU A 68 -2.83 -21.73 17.17
CA GLU A 68 -2.57 -20.73 18.20
C GLU A 68 -3.11 -19.37 17.83
N ASP A 69 -2.92 -18.96 16.57
CA ASP A 69 -3.36 -17.66 16.10
C ASP A 69 -3.70 -17.70 14.61
N CYS A 70 -4.43 -16.68 14.18
CA CYS A 70 -4.82 -16.52 12.78
C CYS A 70 -4.75 -15.05 12.42
N TYR A 71 -3.88 -14.72 11.47
CA TYR A 71 -3.72 -13.36 10.96
C TYR A 71 -4.43 -13.23 9.63
N PHE A 72 -5.15 -12.14 9.48
CA PHE A 72 -5.94 -11.86 8.28
C PHE A 72 -5.59 -10.47 7.76
N GLU A 73 -5.18 -10.41 6.50
CA GLU A 73 -4.93 -9.16 5.81
C GLU A 73 -5.67 -9.14 4.47
N GLN A 74 -6.26 -8.01 4.15
CA GLN A 74 -6.91 -7.82 2.86
C GLN A 74 -6.80 -6.36 2.43
N GLY A 75 -6.88 -6.12 1.13
CA GLY A 75 -6.87 -4.78 0.58
C GLY A 75 -6.22 -4.70 -0.79
N TRP A 76 -5.84 -3.49 -1.14
CA TRP A 76 -5.26 -3.18 -2.44
C TRP A 76 -3.75 -3.13 -2.39
N LEU A 77 -3.11 -3.70 -3.40
CA LEU A 77 -1.66 -3.61 -3.63
C LEU A 77 -1.41 -3.17 -5.07
N PRO A 78 -0.27 -2.48 -5.31
CA PRO A 78 0.15 -2.28 -6.68
C PRO A 78 0.58 -3.62 -7.29
N THR A 79 0.36 -3.76 -8.58
CA THR A 79 0.91 -4.88 -9.35
C THR A 79 2.37 -4.58 -9.71
N ASN A 80 3.10 -5.55 -10.26
CA ASN A 80 4.44 -5.31 -10.77
C ASN A 80 4.42 -4.22 -11.85
N LYS A 81 3.40 -4.21 -12.69
CA LYS A 81 3.20 -3.15 -13.69
C LYS A 81 3.01 -1.78 -13.00
N GLY A 82 2.20 -1.73 -11.95
CA GLY A 82 1.99 -0.52 -11.17
C GLY A 82 3.28 0.03 -10.55
N ARG A 83 4.12 -0.85 -10.03
CA ARG A 83 5.42 -0.48 -9.43
C ARG A 83 6.44 0.02 -10.45
N GLN A 84 6.24 -0.27 -11.73
CA GLN A 84 7.11 0.17 -12.81
C GLN A 84 6.71 1.52 -13.41
N THR A 85 5.59 2.11 -12.96
CA THR A 85 5.15 3.42 -13.45
C THR A 85 6.06 4.53 -12.93
N GLU A 86 6.15 5.61 -13.71
CA GLU A 86 6.91 6.79 -13.31
C GLU A 86 6.38 7.41 -12.01
N LEU A 87 5.06 7.42 -11.85
CA LEU A 87 4.43 7.96 -10.64
C LEU A 87 4.87 7.17 -9.41
N TYR A 88 4.83 5.83 -9.47
CA TYR A 88 5.25 4.99 -8.36
C TYR A 88 6.73 5.24 -8.01
N LYS A 89 7.59 5.30 -9.01
CA LYS A 89 9.02 5.53 -8.82
C LYS A 89 9.30 6.89 -8.16
N LYS A 90 8.57 7.93 -8.58
CA LYS A 90 8.68 9.26 -7.97
C LYS A 90 8.24 9.26 -6.50
N ILE A 91 7.16 8.57 -6.20
CA ILE A 91 6.65 8.44 -4.83
C ILE A 91 7.65 7.68 -3.97
N ALA A 92 8.18 6.56 -4.46
CA ALA A 92 9.17 5.76 -3.74
C ALA A 92 10.43 6.58 -3.45
N GLU A 93 10.92 7.32 -4.43
CA GLU A 93 12.10 8.19 -4.28
C GLU A 93 11.86 9.30 -3.24
N ALA A 94 10.69 9.94 -3.29
CA ALA A 94 10.34 10.99 -2.34
C ALA A 94 10.24 10.45 -0.90
N GLU A 95 9.67 9.24 -0.73
CA GLU A 95 9.58 8.61 0.59
C GLU A 95 10.95 8.19 1.11
N GLU A 96 11.82 7.69 0.25
CA GLU A 96 13.21 7.35 0.60
C GLU A 96 13.96 8.59 1.12
N LYS A 97 13.86 9.72 0.42
CA LYS A 97 14.48 10.97 0.85
C LYS A 97 13.92 11.46 2.18
N ARG A 98 12.62 11.34 2.37
CA ARG A 98 11.95 11.70 3.63
C ARG A 98 12.48 10.87 4.79
N MET A 99 12.66 9.57 4.58
CA MET A 99 13.18 8.66 5.61
C MET A 99 14.65 8.94 5.92
N GLU A 100 15.46 9.21 4.92
CA GLU A 100 16.87 9.60 5.12
C GLU A 100 16.97 10.84 5.99
N LYS A 101 16.17 11.86 5.69
CA LYS A 101 16.13 13.11 6.48
C LYS A 101 15.70 12.84 7.92
N TYR A 102 14.70 11.98 8.10
CA TYR A 102 14.23 11.59 9.43
C TYR A 102 15.35 10.92 10.24
N TRP A 103 16.08 9.98 9.63
CA TRP A 103 17.20 9.30 10.29
C TRP A 103 18.32 10.27 10.65
N GLU A 104 18.63 11.23 9.78
CA GLU A 104 19.61 12.27 10.05
C GLU A 104 19.22 13.13 11.25
N GLU A 105 17.97 13.55 11.32
CA GLU A 105 17.43 14.35 12.42
C GLU A 105 17.50 13.62 13.75
N LEU A 106 17.38 12.29 13.73
CA LEU A 106 17.52 11.46 14.93
C LEU A 106 18.98 11.15 15.27
N GLY A 107 19.93 11.58 14.44
CA GLY A 107 21.36 11.28 14.66
C GLY A 107 21.72 9.82 14.41
N VAL A 108 20.89 9.07 13.72
CA VAL A 108 21.13 7.67 13.36
C VAL A 108 21.67 7.62 11.94
N LYS A 109 22.81 7.05 11.77
CA LYS A 109 23.39 6.81 10.45
C LYS A 109 23.62 5.32 10.23
#